data_66d04e4a59d72f4a6f0974da7db1da94
#
_entry.id   66d04e4a59d72f4a6f0974da7db1da94
#
_cell.length_a   1.000
_cell.length_b   1.000
_cell.length_c   1.000
_cell.angle_alpha   90.00
_cell.angle_beta   90.00
_cell.angle_gamma   90.00
#
_symmetry.space_group_name_H-M   'P 1'
#
loop_
_entity.id
_entity.type
_entity.pdbx_description
1 polymer ?
#
loop_
_entity_poly.entity_id
_entity_poly.type
_entity_poly.pdbx_seq_one_letter_code
_entity_poly.pdbx_strand_id
1 'polypeptide(L)'
;MNLNPYLTGHTFEKDLVKHDEILTHLLIITENLSKRLRKEKLKTNSIGITIRLNNFTDLSKQKAIPYTDSTIDIYNVVKELYSILRKKSNLPIRYLMVKFNSLDKAENTEQLNLFDIAEEKQKQESINTIKRKIKKGNIDNTIDSINNILRKQHLKACIYSYT
;
A
#
# COMPACT_ATOMS: atom_id res chain seq x y z
N MET A 1 -2.80 8.71 27.71
CA MET A 1 -2.81 8.81 26.25
C MET A 1 -1.88 7.76 25.66
N ASN A 2 -2.39 6.76 24.98
CA ASN A 2 -1.54 5.83 24.27
C ASN A 2 -1.03 6.53 22.99
N LEU A 3 0.15 7.14 23.09
CA LEU A 3 0.85 7.65 21.91
C LEU A 3 1.16 6.46 21.01
N ASN A 4 0.70 6.52 19.76
CA ASN A 4 1.06 5.50 18.78
C ASN A 4 2.58 5.52 18.57
N PRO A 5 3.34 4.49 18.99
CA PRO A 5 4.80 4.49 18.91
C PRO A 5 5.34 4.48 17.48
N TYR A 6 4.47 4.21 16.49
CA TYR A 6 4.80 4.15 15.07
C TYR A 6 4.31 5.37 14.30
N LEU A 7 4.41 6.52 14.95
CA LEU A 7 4.18 7.83 14.38
C LEU A 7 5.47 8.64 14.48
N THR A 8 5.93 9.20 13.38
CA THR A 8 7.08 10.11 13.34
C THR A 8 6.76 11.29 12.45
N GLY A 9 6.97 12.48 13.00
CA GLY A 9 6.80 13.73 12.29
C GLY A 9 7.99 14.64 12.49
N HIS A 10 8.20 15.55 11.56
CA HIS A 10 9.26 16.54 11.60
C HIS A 10 8.75 17.92 11.19
N THR A 11 9.02 18.92 12.02
CA THR A 11 8.76 20.33 11.74
C THR A 11 10.01 20.96 11.17
N PHE A 12 9.90 21.67 10.07
CA PHE A 12 11.00 22.31 9.38
C PHE A 12 11.15 23.76 9.82
N GLU A 13 12.39 24.20 10.04
CA GLU A 13 12.69 25.62 10.35
C GLU A 13 12.38 26.51 9.14
N LYS A 14 12.64 25.99 7.92
CA LYS A 14 12.29 26.61 6.68
C LYS A 14 11.28 25.73 5.95
N ASP A 15 10.20 26.35 5.48
CA ASP A 15 9.15 25.61 4.77
C ASP A 15 9.68 24.97 3.50
N LEU A 16 9.36 23.71 3.28
CA LEU A 16 9.81 22.93 2.13
C LEU A 16 8.95 23.25 0.89
N VAL A 17 9.62 23.56 -0.20
CA VAL A 17 8.99 23.84 -1.51
C VAL A 17 9.37 22.79 -2.55
N LYS A 18 10.62 22.32 -2.53
CA LYS A 18 11.15 21.43 -3.54
C LYS A 18 10.62 20.00 -3.36
N HIS A 19 10.07 19.45 -4.43
CA HIS A 19 9.48 18.12 -4.45
C HIS A 19 10.48 17.02 -4.01
N ASP A 20 11.70 17.05 -4.55
CA ASP A 20 12.71 16.04 -4.26
C ASP A 20 13.19 16.07 -2.81
N GLU A 21 13.26 17.27 -2.23
CA GLU A 21 13.62 17.45 -0.83
C GLU A 21 12.53 16.86 0.09
N ILE A 22 11.27 17.09 -0.22
CA ILE A 22 10.13 16.53 0.52
C ILE A 22 10.13 15.00 0.43
N LEU A 23 10.35 14.42 -0.75
CA LEU A 23 10.44 12.98 -0.94
C LEU A 23 11.61 12.36 -0.17
N THR A 24 12.74 13.05 -0.09
CA THR A 24 13.90 12.61 0.69
C THR A 24 13.55 12.55 2.18
N HIS A 25 12.90 13.56 2.72
CA HIS A 25 12.46 13.56 4.12
C HIS A 25 11.44 12.46 4.41
N LEU A 26 10.48 12.25 3.50
CA LEU A 26 9.51 11.15 3.62
C LEU A 26 10.18 9.77 3.60
N LEU A 27 11.22 9.59 2.78
CA LEU A 27 12.01 8.36 2.75
C LEU A 27 12.72 8.12 4.09
N ILE A 28 13.39 9.13 4.63
CA ILE A 28 14.10 9.03 5.92
C ILE A 28 13.13 8.65 7.05
N ILE A 29 11.98 9.31 7.12
CA ILE A 29 10.95 9.01 8.13
C ILE A 29 10.44 7.56 7.97
N THR A 30 10.14 7.15 6.73
CA THR A 30 9.66 5.80 6.42
C THR A 30 10.70 4.74 6.78
N GLU A 31 11.97 4.97 6.44
CA GLU A 31 13.06 4.04 6.76
C GLU A 31 13.21 3.84 8.27
N ASN A 32 13.18 4.92 9.04
CA ASN A 32 13.29 4.86 10.50
C ASN A 32 12.13 4.07 11.13
N LEU A 33 10.89 4.31 10.67
CA LEU A 33 9.72 3.58 11.14
C LEU A 33 9.76 2.11 10.74
N SER A 34 10.15 1.80 9.50
CA SER A 34 10.28 0.42 9.00
C SER A 34 11.37 -0.37 9.72
N LYS A 35 12.50 0.28 10.07
CA LYS A 35 13.55 -0.33 10.91
C LYS A 35 13.01 -0.72 12.29
N ARG A 36 12.15 0.11 12.88
CA ARG A 36 11.51 -0.20 14.16
C ARG A 36 10.56 -1.38 14.05
N LEU A 37 9.72 -1.44 13.00
CA LEU A 37 8.84 -2.59 12.75
C LEU A 37 9.64 -3.89 12.70
N ARG A 38 10.71 -3.94 11.90
CA ARG A 38 11.55 -5.14 11.77
C ARG A 38 12.23 -5.53 13.07
N LYS A 39 12.71 -4.55 13.85
CA LYS A 39 13.34 -4.80 15.16
C LYS A 39 12.37 -5.44 16.15
N GLU A 40 11.11 -5.04 16.11
CA GLU A 40 10.06 -5.53 17.00
C GLU A 40 9.26 -6.71 16.38
N LYS A 41 9.69 -7.20 15.21
CA LYS A 41 9.03 -8.28 14.45
C LYS A 41 7.55 -8.01 14.20
N LEU A 42 7.23 -6.77 13.83
CA LEU A 42 5.88 -6.31 13.51
C LEU A 42 5.74 -5.99 12.02
N LYS A 43 4.53 -6.12 11.51
CA LYS A 43 4.13 -5.68 10.18
C LYS A 43 2.95 -4.72 10.29
N THR A 44 2.83 -3.78 9.37
CA THR A 44 1.70 -2.85 9.28
C THR A 44 0.85 -3.15 8.06
N ASN A 45 -0.47 -2.94 8.17
CA ASN A 45 -1.38 -3.00 7.04
C ASN A 45 -2.08 -1.65 6.75
N SER A 46 -1.67 -0.58 7.43
CA SER A 46 -2.26 0.74 7.20
C SER A 46 -1.23 1.84 7.39
N ILE A 47 -1.08 2.67 6.37
CA ILE A 47 -0.12 3.78 6.34
C ILE A 47 -0.89 5.07 6.19
N GLY A 48 -0.57 6.05 7.03
CA GLY A 48 -1.09 7.40 6.97
C GLY A 48 0.02 8.42 6.81
N ILE A 49 -0.27 9.49 6.09
CA ILE A 49 0.58 10.67 5.96
C ILE A 49 -0.21 11.92 6.31
N THR A 50 0.42 12.83 7.02
CA THR A 50 -0.11 14.16 7.30
C THR A 50 0.91 15.21 6.90
N ILE A 51 0.44 16.22 6.19
CA ILE A 51 1.22 17.37 5.74
C ILE A 51 0.58 18.62 6.35
N ARG A 52 1.37 19.42 7.05
CA ARG A 52 0.95 20.76 7.46
C ARG A 52 1.57 21.79 6.53
N LEU A 53 0.74 22.60 5.93
CA LEU A 53 1.14 23.69 5.05
C LEU A 53 1.58 24.91 5.85
N ASN A 54 2.23 25.88 5.20
CA ASN A 54 2.71 27.10 5.83
C ASN A 54 1.58 28.00 6.39
N ASN A 55 0.35 27.86 5.86
CA ASN A 55 -0.86 28.50 6.37
C ASN A 55 -1.52 27.73 7.53
N PHE A 56 -0.83 26.75 8.12
CA PHE A 56 -1.30 25.87 9.20
C PHE A 56 -2.49 24.96 8.85
N THR A 57 -2.80 24.79 7.57
CA THR A 57 -3.77 23.81 7.12
C THR A 57 -3.16 22.40 7.12
N ASP A 58 -3.85 21.45 7.74
CA ASP A 58 -3.47 20.05 7.76
C ASP A 58 -4.17 19.28 6.65
N LEU A 59 -3.39 18.56 5.85
CA LEU A 59 -3.87 17.62 4.86
C LEU A 59 -3.44 16.22 5.26
N SER A 60 -4.39 15.30 5.43
CA SER A 60 -4.11 13.92 5.81
C SER A 60 -4.75 12.94 4.84
N LYS A 61 -4.10 11.81 4.66
CA LYS A 61 -4.64 10.66 3.97
C LYS A 61 -4.02 9.37 4.50
N GLN A 62 -4.81 8.29 4.48
CA GLN A 62 -4.33 6.95 4.82
C GLN A 62 -4.81 5.93 3.80
N LYS A 63 -4.11 4.81 3.73
CA LYS A 63 -4.41 3.69 2.84
C LYS A 63 -4.15 2.37 3.56
N ALA A 64 -5.09 1.44 3.43
CA ALA A 64 -4.88 0.06 3.82
C ALA A 64 -4.07 -0.67 2.72
N ILE A 65 -3.18 -1.55 3.15
CA ILE A 65 -2.28 -2.34 2.29
C ILE A 65 -2.17 -3.76 2.86
N PRO A 66 -1.67 -4.74 2.11
CA PRO A 66 -1.25 -6.01 2.69
C PRO A 66 -0.20 -5.80 3.79
N TYR A 67 -0.19 -6.68 4.80
CA TYR A 67 0.79 -6.60 5.88
C TYR A 67 2.23 -6.62 5.36
N THR A 68 3.01 -5.62 5.71
CA THR A 68 4.41 -5.49 5.28
C THR A 68 5.27 -4.78 6.31
N ASP A 69 6.55 -5.06 6.30
CA ASP A 69 7.64 -4.34 6.99
C ASP A 69 8.71 -3.85 6.00
N SER A 70 8.45 -4.05 4.70
CA SER A 70 9.32 -3.63 3.61
C SER A 70 9.34 -2.11 3.47
N THR A 71 10.50 -1.50 3.63
CA THR A 71 10.68 -0.05 3.45
C THR A 71 10.27 0.40 2.05
N ILE A 72 10.57 -0.39 1.02
CA ILE A 72 10.29 -0.04 -0.39
C ILE A 72 8.78 -0.01 -0.64
N ASP A 73 8.04 -1.03 -0.18
CA ASP A 73 6.60 -1.12 -0.38
C ASP A 73 5.88 0.01 0.36
N ILE A 74 6.26 0.24 1.61
CA ILE A 74 5.73 1.32 2.44
C ILE A 74 6.03 2.68 1.80
N TYR A 75 7.25 2.91 1.33
CA TYR A 75 7.64 4.18 0.71
C TYR A 75 6.89 4.44 -0.61
N ASN A 76 6.62 3.41 -1.40
CA ASN A 76 5.81 3.55 -2.61
C ASN A 76 4.39 4.04 -2.28
N VAL A 77 3.78 3.52 -1.21
CA VAL A 77 2.48 3.98 -0.72
C VAL A 77 2.56 5.41 -0.18
N VAL A 78 3.60 5.75 0.58
CA VAL A 78 3.82 7.13 1.07
C VAL A 78 3.94 8.12 -0.08
N LYS A 79 4.67 7.80 -1.15
CA LYS A 79 4.76 8.63 -2.37
C LYS A 79 3.41 8.82 -3.05
N GLU A 80 2.63 7.74 -3.16
CA GLU A 80 1.29 7.80 -3.74
C GLU A 80 0.38 8.74 -2.93
N LEU A 81 0.34 8.57 -1.60
CA LEU A 81 -0.46 9.41 -0.71
C LEU A 81 -0.02 10.87 -0.76
N TYR A 82 1.29 11.12 -0.76
CA TYR A 82 1.85 12.45 -0.91
C TYR A 82 1.41 13.10 -2.23
N SER A 83 1.47 12.39 -3.33
CA SER A 83 1.04 12.89 -4.64
C SER A 83 -0.44 13.27 -4.66
N ILE A 84 -1.29 12.49 -3.98
CA ILE A 84 -2.72 12.81 -3.84
C ILE A 84 -2.93 14.10 -3.02
N LEU A 85 -2.18 14.27 -1.93
CA LEU A 85 -2.29 15.46 -1.09
C LEU A 85 -1.76 16.71 -1.81
N ARG A 86 -0.68 16.58 -2.59
CA ARG A 86 -0.11 17.69 -3.39
C ARG A 86 -1.05 18.20 -4.48
N LYS A 87 -1.90 17.34 -5.04
CA LYS A 87 -2.95 17.77 -5.98
C LYS A 87 -3.98 18.71 -5.34
N LYS A 88 -4.13 18.68 -4.01
CA LYS A 88 -5.05 19.55 -3.28
C LYS A 88 -4.46 20.94 -3.01
N SER A 89 -3.15 21.02 -2.82
CA SER A 89 -2.46 22.29 -2.56
C SER A 89 -0.97 22.20 -2.86
N ASN A 90 -0.42 23.25 -3.49
CA ASN A 90 1.00 23.40 -3.77
C ASN A 90 1.72 24.34 -2.80
N LEU A 91 1.07 24.74 -1.71
CA LEU A 91 1.68 25.61 -0.71
C LEU A 91 2.91 24.95 -0.08
N PRO A 92 3.88 25.74 0.41
CA PRO A 92 5.04 25.24 1.13
C PRO A 92 4.65 24.39 2.33
N ILE A 93 5.45 23.39 2.64
CA ILE A 93 5.20 22.41 3.71
C ILE A 93 6.05 22.77 4.92
N ARG A 94 5.40 22.96 6.07
CA ARG A 94 6.02 23.23 7.36
C ARG A 94 6.27 21.97 8.19
N TYR A 95 5.42 20.95 8.03
CA TYR A 95 5.49 19.72 8.84
C TYR A 95 5.09 18.51 8.00
N LEU A 96 5.83 17.42 8.17
CA LEU A 96 5.54 16.11 7.60
C LEU A 96 5.41 15.08 8.71
N MET A 97 4.44 14.18 8.59
CA MET A 97 4.27 13.06 9.50
C MET A 97 3.89 11.81 8.72
N VAL A 98 4.50 10.69 9.09
CA VAL A 98 4.12 9.35 8.64
C VAL A 98 3.68 8.54 9.86
N LYS A 99 2.61 7.79 9.71
CA LYS A 99 2.02 6.97 10.76
C LYS A 99 1.71 5.59 10.23
N PHE A 100 2.09 4.57 11.01
CA PHE A 100 1.68 3.19 10.78
C PHE A 100 0.60 2.81 11.78
N ASN A 101 -0.46 2.19 11.28
CA ASN A 101 -1.56 1.70 12.10
C ASN A 101 -1.75 0.21 11.85
N SER A 102 -2.61 -0.41 12.67
CA SER A 102 -2.96 -1.83 12.53
C SER A 102 -1.72 -2.71 12.44
N LEU A 103 -0.97 -2.74 13.54
CA LEU A 103 0.25 -3.53 13.65
C LEU A 103 -0.09 -4.94 14.11
N ASP A 104 0.57 -5.94 13.53
CA ASP A 104 0.47 -7.33 13.95
C ASP A 104 1.85 -8.00 13.93
N LYS A 105 1.99 -9.08 14.69
CA LYS A 105 3.23 -9.87 14.70
C LYS A 105 3.45 -10.52 13.34
N ALA A 106 4.70 -10.55 12.90
CA ALA A 106 5.09 -11.15 11.63
C ALA A 106 4.61 -12.61 11.50
N GLU A 107 4.64 -13.37 12.58
CA GLU A 107 4.20 -14.77 12.64
C GLU A 107 2.71 -14.95 12.32
N ASN A 108 1.85 -14.03 12.79
CA ASN A 108 0.41 -14.08 12.51
C ASN A 108 0.08 -13.71 11.05
N THR A 109 0.90 -12.85 10.45
CA THR A 109 0.65 -12.36 9.08
C THR A 109 1.13 -13.33 8.00
N GLU A 110 2.07 -14.22 8.31
CA GLU A 110 2.50 -15.28 7.39
C GLU A 110 1.38 -16.29 7.13
N GLN A 111 0.53 -16.56 8.11
CA GLN A 111 -0.60 -17.46 7.96
C GLN A 111 -1.68 -16.87 7.02
N LEU A 112 -1.87 -15.55 7.01
CA LEU A 112 -2.77 -14.87 6.07
C LEU A 112 -2.19 -14.87 4.63
N ASN A 113 -0.89 -14.70 4.48
CA ASN A 113 -0.22 -14.77 3.18
C ASN A 113 -0.27 -16.17 2.54
N LEU A 114 -0.37 -17.24 3.33
CA LEU A 114 -0.54 -18.60 2.81
C LEU A 114 -1.88 -18.79 2.08
N PHE A 115 -2.95 -18.12 2.52
CA PHE A 115 -4.23 -18.15 1.81
C PHE A 115 -4.14 -17.39 0.48
N ASP A 116 -3.47 -16.24 0.45
CA ASP A 116 -3.24 -15.46 -0.79
C ASP A 116 -2.38 -16.25 -1.79
N ILE A 117 -1.34 -16.95 -1.32
CA ILE A 117 -0.50 -17.81 -2.14
C ILE A 117 -1.30 -19.01 -2.69
N ALA A 118 -2.22 -19.57 -1.90
CA ALA A 118 -3.09 -20.65 -2.35
C ALA A 118 -4.06 -20.17 -3.45
N GLU A 119 -4.62 -18.95 -3.32
CA GLU A 119 -5.45 -18.34 -4.37
C GLU A 119 -4.66 -18.04 -5.65
N GLU A 120 -3.43 -17.53 -5.54
CA GLU A 120 -2.55 -17.29 -6.68
C GLU A 120 -2.15 -18.57 -7.39
N LYS A 121 -1.85 -19.65 -6.65
CA LYS A 121 -1.60 -20.98 -7.24
C LYS A 121 -2.81 -21.50 -8.00
N GLN A 122 -4.02 -21.37 -7.45
CA GLN A 122 -5.25 -21.78 -8.16
C GLN A 122 -5.47 -20.97 -9.42
N LYS A 123 -5.22 -19.66 -9.40
CA LYS A 123 -5.28 -18.79 -10.60
C LYS A 123 -4.25 -19.23 -11.64
N GLN A 124 -3.04 -19.55 -11.22
CA GLN A 124 -1.98 -19.99 -12.14
C GLN A 124 -2.26 -21.37 -12.75
N GLU A 125 -2.82 -22.31 -11.99
CA GLU A 125 -3.25 -23.62 -12.49
C GLU A 125 -4.39 -23.47 -13.50
N SER A 126 -5.34 -22.56 -13.27
CA SER A 126 -6.42 -22.25 -14.20
C SER A 126 -5.87 -21.69 -15.51
N ILE A 127 -4.93 -20.76 -15.46
CA ILE A 127 -4.24 -20.19 -16.62
C ILE A 127 -3.47 -21.27 -17.39
N ASN A 128 -2.78 -22.16 -16.71
CA ASN A 128 -2.04 -23.25 -17.32
C ASN A 128 -2.97 -24.25 -18.00
N THR A 129 -4.14 -24.53 -17.42
CA THR A 129 -5.16 -25.39 -18.02
C THR A 129 -5.72 -24.77 -19.29
N ILE A 130 -5.96 -23.46 -19.31
CA ILE A 130 -6.41 -22.71 -20.51
C ILE A 130 -5.34 -22.78 -21.60
N LYS A 131 -4.07 -22.52 -21.25
CA LYS A 131 -2.94 -22.61 -22.19
C LYS A 131 -2.82 -24.02 -22.84
N ARG A 132 -3.05 -25.09 -22.04
CA ARG A 132 -3.06 -26.47 -22.56
C ARG A 132 -4.21 -26.72 -23.52
N LYS A 133 -5.41 -26.18 -23.26
CA LYS A 133 -6.58 -26.29 -24.14
C LYS A 133 -6.36 -25.53 -25.45
N ILE A 134 -5.77 -24.35 -25.43
CA ILE A 134 -5.40 -23.56 -26.61
C ILE A 134 -4.44 -24.36 -27.51
N LYS A 135 -3.42 -25.01 -26.88
CA LYS A 135 -2.42 -25.81 -27.61
C LYS A 135 -2.99 -27.05 -28.28
N LYS A 136 -4.16 -27.55 -27.82
CA LYS A 136 -4.89 -28.70 -28.39
C LYS A 136 -5.92 -28.32 -29.48
N GLY A 137 -5.99 -27.07 -29.90
CA GLY A 137 -6.79 -26.62 -31.02
C GLY A 137 -8.31 -26.50 -30.80
N ASN A 138 -8.75 -26.45 -29.53
CA ASN A 138 -10.16 -26.32 -29.17
C ASN A 138 -10.48 -24.86 -28.80
N ILE A 139 -10.51 -23.97 -29.80
CA ILE A 139 -10.54 -22.51 -29.66
C ILE A 139 -11.87 -22.03 -29.05
N ASP A 140 -12.99 -22.58 -29.43
CA ASP A 140 -14.34 -22.11 -29.04
C ASP A 140 -14.62 -22.32 -27.56
N ASN A 141 -14.30 -23.48 -27.02
CA ASN A 141 -14.44 -23.77 -25.57
C ASN A 141 -13.46 -22.98 -24.69
N THR A 142 -12.41 -22.45 -25.29
CA THR A 142 -11.37 -21.67 -24.59
C THR A 142 -11.82 -20.23 -24.41
N ILE A 143 -12.50 -19.64 -25.38
CA ILE A 143 -13.05 -18.27 -25.29
C ILE A 143 -14.13 -18.21 -24.22
N ASP A 144 -15.01 -19.21 -24.14
CA ASP A 144 -16.05 -19.29 -23.09
C ASP A 144 -15.45 -19.44 -21.69
N SER A 145 -14.37 -20.20 -21.56
CA SER A 145 -13.65 -20.36 -20.30
C SER A 145 -12.96 -19.06 -19.86
N ILE A 146 -12.36 -18.31 -20.79
CA ILE A 146 -11.74 -17.00 -20.53
C ILE A 146 -12.80 -15.98 -20.11
N ASN A 147 -13.93 -15.92 -20.81
CA ASN A 147 -15.04 -15.02 -20.50
C ASN A 147 -15.64 -15.30 -19.13
N ASN A 148 -15.77 -16.56 -18.74
CA ASN A 148 -16.24 -16.94 -17.39
C ASN A 148 -15.27 -16.54 -16.27
N ILE A 149 -13.96 -16.65 -16.51
CA ILE A 149 -12.93 -16.20 -15.54
C ILE A 149 -12.95 -14.69 -15.39
N LEU A 150 -13.03 -13.96 -16.50
CA LEU A 150 -13.10 -12.48 -16.49
C LEU A 150 -14.38 -11.98 -15.81
N ARG A 151 -15.53 -12.63 -16.02
CA ARG A 151 -16.79 -12.30 -15.32
C ARG A 151 -16.68 -12.51 -13.82
N LYS A 152 -16.07 -13.61 -13.35
CA LYS A 152 -15.85 -13.87 -11.92
C LYS A 152 -14.89 -12.86 -11.28
N GLN A 153 -13.85 -12.41 -11.98
CA GLN A 153 -12.94 -11.39 -11.52
C GLN A 153 -13.61 -10.01 -11.46
N HIS A 154 -14.45 -9.66 -12.44
CA HIS A 154 -15.19 -8.40 -12.45
C HIS A 154 -16.22 -8.32 -11.32
N LEU A 155 -16.92 -9.42 -11.02
CA LEU A 155 -17.85 -9.50 -9.90
C LEU A 155 -17.14 -9.36 -8.54
N LYS A 156 -15.96 -9.97 -8.36
CA LYS A 156 -15.16 -9.78 -7.15
C LYS A 156 -14.66 -8.34 -6.99
N ALA A 157 -14.19 -7.69 -8.05
CA ALA A 157 -13.76 -6.31 -8.03
C ALA A 157 -14.92 -5.34 -7.68
N CYS A 158 -16.13 -5.60 -8.16
CA CYS A 158 -17.33 -4.83 -7.80
C CYS A 158 -17.71 -4.97 -6.30
N ILE A 159 -17.56 -6.15 -5.71
CA ILE A 159 -17.87 -6.38 -4.29
C ILE A 159 -16.90 -5.62 -3.39
N TYR A 160 -15.62 -5.53 -3.76
CA TYR A 160 -14.61 -4.80 -2.99
C TYR A 160 -14.64 -3.27 -3.19
N SER A 161 -15.33 -2.75 -4.19
CA SER A 161 -15.47 -1.30 -4.40
C SER A 161 -16.65 -0.68 -3.64
N TYR A 162 -17.53 -1.49 -3.03
CA TYR A 162 -18.69 -1.05 -2.25
C TYR A 162 -18.54 -1.22 -0.72
N THR A 163 -17.40 -1.66 -0.27
CA THR A 163 -17.01 -1.68 1.15
C THR A 163 -15.82 -0.75 1.35
#